data_5a28dae4560b71f9fc296038ebb14347
#
_entry.id   5a28dae4560b71f9fc296038ebb14347
#
_cell.length_a   1.000
_cell.length_b   1.000
_cell.length_c   1.000
_cell.angle_alpha   90.00
_cell.angle_beta   90.00
_cell.angle_gamma   90.00
#
_symmetry.space_group_name_H-M   'P 1'
#
loop_
_entity.id
_entity.type
_entity.pdbx_description
1 polymer ?
#
loop_
_entity_poly.entity_id
_entity_poly.type
_entity_poly.pdbx_seq_one_letter_code
_entity_poly.pdbx_strand_id
1 'polypeptide(L)'
;MPLPKMTKYLNAATFGMLLLADAALPAWATTNNRQEEVFQGVARDERGEIAYTEEHRMIYQDGRPQRNETRYRDVQGQEIAVLKSNFTTHPYVPSYSFEDRRFGRQDGTFVDGAWVKIYGRTDQNAPVQQERVRLEENMVTGQGLHMYLRDHMDQLSKGDEIRQVRFLVPLEGRDFVFRIRRLDTPSEPQTVGFNIEADSWLLRLVAPKLEVRYDRETRRLLSYRGASNLLNADQGVQNVTITYRYPS
;
A
#
# COMPACT_ATOMS: atom_id res chain seq x y z
N MET A 1 40.59 50.87 52.00
CA MET A 1 41.87 51.54 51.79
C MET A 1 42.63 50.81 50.69
N PRO A 2 43.34 51.48 49.77
CA PRO A 2 42.82 52.39 48.77
C PRO A 2 43.15 51.92 47.33
N LEU A 3 42.39 52.46 46.36
CA LEU A 3 42.84 52.58 44.95
C LEU A 3 44.11 53.43 44.90
N PRO A 4 44.95 53.32 43.85
CA PRO A 4 44.81 54.37 42.85
C PRO A 4 45.15 54.02 41.36
N LYS A 5 44.52 54.81 40.52
CA LYS A 5 45.02 55.64 39.38
C LYS A 5 45.45 54.98 38.09
N MET A 6 44.58 55.12 37.10
CA MET A 6 44.72 55.91 35.85
C MET A 6 46.15 56.18 35.35
N THR A 7 46.39 55.80 34.08
CA THR A 7 46.99 56.74 33.13
C THR A 7 46.73 56.33 31.68
N LYS A 8 46.29 57.28 30.89
CA LYS A 8 46.02 57.42 29.46
C LYS A 8 47.19 56.96 28.58
N TYR A 9 46.95 56.48 27.38
CA TYR A 9 47.43 57.12 26.12
C TYR A 9 46.60 56.69 24.92
N LEU A 10 46.36 57.64 24.11
CA LEU A 10 45.63 57.84 22.87
C LEU A 10 46.43 57.32 21.65
N ASN A 11 45.73 56.98 20.60
CA ASN A 11 46.03 56.99 19.15
C ASN A 11 46.31 55.65 18.51
N ALA A 12 45.53 55.21 17.56
CA ALA A 12 45.48 55.66 16.18
C ALA A 12 44.39 54.85 15.43
N ALA A 13 43.60 55.58 14.65
CA ALA A 13 42.61 55.04 13.75
C ALA A 13 43.25 54.17 12.65
N THR A 14 42.72 52.98 12.46
CA THR A 14 42.85 52.26 11.18
C THR A 14 41.47 51.75 10.83
N PHE A 15 40.88 52.33 9.82
CA PHE A 15 39.65 51.93 9.18
C PHE A 15 39.87 50.59 8.51
N GLY A 16 39.46 49.51 9.16
CA GLY A 16 39.35 48.20 8.58
C GLY A 16 37.90 47.97 8.15
N MET A 17 37.68 48.09 6.87
CA MET A 17 36.41 47.82 6.19
C MET A 17 36.10 46.32 6.34
N LEU A 18 35.23 45.94 7.30
CA LEU A 18 34.67 44.60 7.38
C LEU A 18 33.70 44.43 6.20
N LEU A 19 34.16 43.75 5.17
CA LEU A 19 33.30 43.14 4.17
C LEU A 19 32.48 42.06 4.90
N LEU A 20 31.23 42.38 5.22
CA LEU A 20 30.20 41.36 5.55
C LEU A 20 29.98 40.59 4.27
N ALA A 21 30.65 39.46 4.17
CA ALA A 21 30.26 38.42 3.21
C ALA A 21 28.91 37.88 3.68
N ASP A 22 27.84 38.30 3.01
CA ASP A 22 26.55 37.62 3.06
C ASP A 22 26.78 36.18 2.58
N ALA A 23 27.05 35.29 3.53
CA ALA A 23 26.97 33.89 3.29
C ALA A 23 25.48 33.57 3.11
N ALA A 24 24.98 33.69 1.88
CA ALA A 24 23.72 33.10 1.49
C ALA A 24 23.80 31.63 1.80
N LEU A 25 23.13 31.22 2.88
CA LEU A 25 22.89 29.79 3.19
C LEU A 25 22.27 29.21 1.93
N PRO A 26 22.82 28.12 1.40
CA PRO A 26 22.18 27.46 0.28
C PRO A 26 20.78 27.08 0.73
N ALA A 27 19.77 27.66 0.09
CA ALA A 27 18.41 27.18 0.19
C ALA A 27 18.47 25.72 -0.26
N TRP A 28 18.42 24.79 0.69
CA TRP A 28 18.20 23.38 0.40
C TRP A 28 16.86 23.33 -0.32
N ALA A 29 16.93 23.31 -1.63
CA ALA A 29 15.78 23.01 -2.45
C ALA A 29 15.32 21.62 -2.01
N THR A 30 14.30 21.56 -1.19
CA THR A 30 13.52 20.36 -0.96
C THR A 30 12.94 19.99 -2.31
N THR A 31 13.66 19.17 -3.06
CA THR A 31 13.18 18.58 -4.29
C THR A 31 11.98 17.75 -3.87
N ASN A 32 10.79 18.30 -4.09
CA ASN A 32 9.54 17.61 -3.83
C ASN A 32 9.46 16.44 -4.82
N ASN A 33 10.06 15.29 -4.48
CA ASN A 33 10.17 14.12 -5.34
C ASN A 33 8.85 13.33 -5.31
N ARG A 34 7.80 13.97 -5.82
CA ARG A 34 6.51 13.35 -6.04
C ARG A 34 6.55 12.60 -7.36
N GLN A 35 6.25 11.32 -7.30
CA GLN A 35 6.16 10.43 -8.46
C GLN A 35 4.75 9.86 -8.56
N GLU A 36 4.27 9.73 -9.78
CA GLU A 36 3.01 9.08 -10.09
C GLU A 36 3.28 7.86 -10.96
N GLU A 37 2.75 6.71 -10.56
CA GLU A 37 2.79 5.47 -11.32
C GLU A 37 1.37 5.08 -11.70
N VAL A 38 1.11 5.00 -13.01
CA VAL A 38 -0.18 4.55 -13.57
C VAL A 38 0.04 3.20 -14.21
N PHE A 39 -0.81 2.23 -13.91
CA PHE A 39 -0.76 0.91 -14.52
C PHE A 39 -2.16 0.29 -14.62
N GLN A 40 -2.30 -0.71 -15.46
CA GLN A 40 -3.57 -1.37 -15.74
C GLN A 40 -3.52 -2.85 -15.41
N GLY A 41 -4.63 -3.39 -14.91
CA GLY A 41 -4.87 -4.80 -14.71
C GLY A 41 -5.99 -5.30 -15.62
N VAL A 42 -5.83 -6.49 -16.18
CA VAL A 42 -6.89 -7.21 -16.89
C VAL A 42 -7.20 -8.48 -16.10
N ALA A 43 -8.38 -8.50 -15.49
CA ALA A 43 -8.87 -9.63 -14.72
C ALA A 43 -9.63 -10.61 -15.62
N ARG A 44 -9.23 -11.89 -15.54
CA ARG A 44 -9.89 -12.99 -16.25
C ARG A 44 -10.46 -13.97 -15.25
N ASP A 45 -11.65 -14.47 -15.54
CA ASP A 45 -12.30 -15.53 -14.76
C ASP A 45 -11.63 -16.90 -14.97
N GLU A 46 -12.15 -17.93 -14.34
CA GLU A 46 -11.64 -19.31 -14.45
C GLU A 46 -11.78 -19.91 -15.85
N ARG A 47 -12.63 -19.34 -16.70
CA ARG A 47 -12.78 -19.72 -18.11
C ARG A 47 -11.84 -18.97 -19.04
N GLY A 48 -11.09 -17.99 -18.50
CA GLY A 48 -10.17 -17.13 -19.25
C GLY A 48 -10.86 -15.94 -19.91
N GLU A 49 -12.14 -15.71 -19.67
CA GLU A 49 -12.88 -14.55 -20.17
C GLU A 49 -12.56 -13.31 -19.35
N ILE A 50 -12.57 -12.13 -19.98
CA ILE A 50 -12.36 -10.87 -19.25
C ILE A 50 -13.56 -10.62 -18.34
N ALA A 51 -13.32 -10.58 -17.03
CA ALA A 51 -14.33 -10.25 -16.04
C ALA A 51 -14.44 -8.73 -15.83
N TYR A 52 -13.30 -8.05 -15.75
CA TYR A 52 -13.19 -6.60 -15.60
C TYR A 52 -11.78 -6.13 -15.87
N THR A 53 -11.59 -4.81 -15.89
CA THR A 53 -10.28 -4.16 -15.95
C THR A 53 -10.08 -3.25 -14.76
N GLU A 54 -8.81 -3.03 -14.38
CA GLU A 54 -8.37 -2.12 -13.32
C GLU A 54 -7.50 -1.03 -13.91
N GLU A 55 -7.70 0.21 -13.47
CA GLU A 55 -6.80 1.32 -13.69
C GLU A 55 -6.31 1.81 -12.33
N HIS A 56 -5.00 1.71 -12.10
CA HIS A 56 -4.35 2.11 -10.84
C HIS A 56 -3.59 3.42 -11.03
N ARG A 57 -3.75 4.32 -10.08
CA ARG A 57 -3.00 5.56 -9.99
C ARG A 57 -2.36 5.66 -8.60
N MET A 58 -1.08 5.33 -8.52
CA MET A 58 -0.30 5.36 -7.29
C MET A 58 0.55 6.63 -7.22
N ILE A 59 0.48 7.31 -6.09
CA ILE A 59 1.28 8.50 -5.81
C ILE A 59 2.30 8.16 -4.74
N TYR A 60 3.56 8.44 -5.04
CA TYR A 60 4.69 8.32 -4.12
C TYR A 60 5.22 9.70 -3.76
N GLN A 61 5.74 9.83 -2.54
CA GLN A 61 6.50 10.96 -2.06
C GLN A 61 7.80 10.45 -1.46
N ASP A 62 8.93 10.87 -2.01
CA ASP A 62 10.27 10.43 -1.58
C ASP A 62 10.39 8.90 -1.54
N GLY A 63 9.87 8.22 -2.57
CA GLY A 63 9.84 6.76 -2.71
C GLY A 63 8.83 6.04 -1.82
N ARG A 64 8.07 6.74 -0.98
CA ARG A 64 7.06 6.15 -0.10
C ARG A 64 5.66 6.27 -0.69
N PRO A 65 4.84 5.22 -0.66
CA PRO A 65 3.46 5.31 -1.14
C PRO A 65 2.66 6.28 -0.28
N GLN A 66 1.89 7.13 -0.93
CA GLN A 66 1.02 8.11 -0.27
C GLN A 66 -0.44 7.78 -0.49
N ARG A 67 -0.83 7.61 -1.74
CA ARG A 67 -2.22 7.38 -2.13
C ARG A 67 -2.28 6.44 -3.33
N ASN A 68 -3.34 5.65 -3.38
CA ASN A 68 -3.72 4.92 -4.58
C ASN A 68 -5.20 5.12 -4.85
N GLU A 69 -5.55 5.25 -6.12
CA GLU A 69 -6.91 5.14 -6.62
C GLU A 69 -6.95 4.02 -7.65
N THR A 70 -7.83 3.04 -7.44
CA THR A 70 -8.09 1.96 -8.40
C THR A 70 -9.52 2.09 -8.89
N ARG A 71 -9.70 2.22 -10.19
CA ARG A 71 -10.99 2.23 -10.87
C ARG A 71 -11.20 0.90 -11.56
N TYR A 72 -12.33 0.29 -11.29
CA TYR A 72 -12.74 -0.97 -11.89
C TYR A 72 -13.76 -0.70 -12.99
N ARG A 73 -13.54 -1.30 -14.17
CA ARG A 73 -14.46 -1.16 -15.31
C ARG A 73 -14.90 -2.54 -15.78
N ASP A 74 -16.17 -2.65 -16.14
CA ASP A 74 -16.70 -3.84 -16.79
C ASP A 74 -16.19 -3.99 -18.22
N VAL A 75 -16.65 -5.02 -18.91
CA VAL A 75 -16.27 -5.32 -20.31
C VAL A 75 -16.81 -4.30 -21.31
N GLN A 76 -17.78 -3.47 -20.93
CA GLN A 76 -18.30 -2.34 -21.69
C GLN A 76 -17.53 -1.04 -21.43
N GLY A 77 -16.57 -1.05 -20.50
CA GLY A 77 -15.78 0.12 -20.08
C GLY A 77 -16.50 1.03 -19.07
N GLN A 78 -17.65 0.63 -18.55
CA GLN A 78 -18.36 1.37 -17.51
C GLN A 78 -17.64 1.20 -16.18
N GLU A 79 -17.45 2.31 -15.43
CA GLU A 79 -16.90 2.27 -14.07
C GLU A 79 -17.92 1.66 -13.10
N ILE A 80 -17.56 0.51 -12.53
CA ILE A 80 -18.42 -0.29 -11.65
C ILE A 80 -18.02 -0.23 -10.18
N ALA A 81 -16.74 0.06 -9.88
CA ALA A 81 -16.27 0.20 -8.52
C ALA A 81 -15.05 1.13 -8.43
N VAL A 82 -14.80 1.63 -7.22
CA VAL A 82 -13.61 2.45 -6.92
C VAL A 82 -13.04 2.03 -5.57
N LEU A 83 -11.71 1.91 -5.52
CA LEU A 83 -10.93 1.75 -4.28
C LEU A 83 -9.97 2.93 -4.14
N LYS A 84 -10.03 3.60 -2.99
CA LYS A 84 -9.10 4.68 -2.65
C LYS A 84 -8.36 4.34 -1.38
N SER A 85 -7.03 4.40 -1.41
CA SER A 85 -6.17 4.09 -0.27
C SER A 85 -5.26 5.27 0.07
N ASN A 86 -5.06 5.50 1.36
CA ASN A 86 -4.14 6.47 1.91
C ASN A 86 -3.14 5.75 2.84
N PHE A 87 -1.86 5.77 2.48
CA PHE A 87 -0.77 5.07 3.16
C PHE A 87 0.01 5.97 4.13
N THR A 88 -0.34 7.26 4.24
CA THR A 88 0.43 8.23 5.02
C THR A 88 0.52 7.91 6.50
N THR A 89 -0.51 7.26 7.08
CA THR A 89 -0.55 6.90 8.49
C THR A 89 0.11 5.55 8.75
N HIS A 90 -0.13 4.56 7.88
CA HIS A 90 0.45 3.24 8.03
C HIS A 90 0.59 2.57 6.64
N PRO A 91 1.80 2.08 6.26
CA PRO A 91 2.05 1.57 4.93
C PRO A 91 1.33 0.24 4.64
N TYR A 92 1.13 -0.59 5.65
CA TYR A 92 0.56 -1.93 5.49
C TYR A 92 -0.90 -2.04 5.92
N VAL A 93 -1.38 -1.06 6.66
CA VAL A 93 -2.80 -0.91 7.02
C VAL A 93 -3.24 0.50 6.59
N PRO A 94 -3.34 0.75 5.27
CA PRO A 94 -3.78 2.05 4.78
C PRO A 94 -5.20 2.35 5.23
N SER A 95 -5.50 3.63 5.45
CA SER A 95 -6.90 4.04 5.48
C SER A 95 -7.47 3.95 4.08
N TYR A 96 -8.54 3.19 3.87
CA TYR A 96 -9.12 3.03 2.55
C TYR A 96 -10.64 3.04 2.55
N SER A 97 -11.19 3.30 1.39
CA SER A 97 -12.61 3.12 1.08
C SER A 97 -12.75 2.35 -0.23
N PHE A 98 -13.62 1.35 -0.21
CA PHE A 98 -14.04 0.60 -1.39
C PHE A 98 -15.54 0.74 -1.58
N GLU A 99 -15.97 0.94 -2.83
CA GLU A 99 -17.37 1.05 -3.22
C GLU A 99 -17.59 0.26 -4.51
N ASP A 100 -18.43 -0.78 -4.44
CA ASP A 100 -18.99 -1.47 -5.62
C ASP A 100 -20.39 -0.94 -5.89
N ARG A 101 -20.54 -0.13 -6.94
CA ARG A 101 -21.77 0.57 -7.28
C ARG A 101 -22.85 -0.33 -7.84
N ARG A 102 -22.49 -1.52 -8.33
CA ARG A 102 -23.45 -2.49 -8.90
C ARG A 102 -24.40 -3.01 -7.84
N PHE A 103 -23.91 -3.21 -6.62
CA PHE A 103 -24.64 -3.82 -5.53
C PHE A 103 -24.76 -2.90 -4.30
N GLY A 104 -24.05 -1.78 -4.30
CA GLY A 104 -23.98 -0.87 -3.16
C GLY A 104 -23.14 -1.41 -1.99
N ARG A 105 -22.27 -2.41 -2.25
CA ARG A 105 -21.30 -2.89 -1.27
C ARG A 105 -20.26 -1.82 -0.99
N GLN A 106 -19.95 -1.65 0.28
CA GLN A 106 -18.92 -0.73 0.74
C GLN A 106 -18.12 -1.37 1.85
N ASP A 107 -16.82 -1.12 1.89
CA ASP A 107 -15.98 -1.45 3.04
C ASP A 107 -14.75 -0.54 3.12
N GLY A 108 -14.14 -0.50 4.29
CA GLY A 108 -12.96 0.32 4.46
C GLY A 108 -12.37 0.30 5.86
N THR A 109 -11.25 0.97 5.98
CA THR A 109 -10.49 1.11 7.22
C THR A 109 -10.10 2.56 7.45
N PHE A 110 -9.95 2.92 8.72
CA PHE A 110 -9.38 4.19 9.14
C PHE A 110 -8.46 3.98 10.33
N VAL A 111 -7.18 4.31 10.18
CA VAL A 111 -6.18 4.19 11.26
C VAL A 111 -6.26 5.41 12.17
N ASP A 112 -6.44 5.17 13.47
CA ASP A 112 -6.59 6.17 14.53
C ASP A 112 -5.70 5.78 15.73
N GLY A 113 -4.47 6.26 15.74
CA GLY A 113 -3.47 5.92 16.73
C GLY A 113 -3.19 4.41 16.76
N ALA A 114 -3.41 3.78 17.94
CA ALA A 114 -3.22 2.35 18.13
C ALA A 114 -4.41 1.48 17.68
N TRP A 115 -5.36 2.06 16.96
CA TRP A 115 -6.60 1.39 16.58
C TRP A 115 -6.86 1.52 15.09
N VAL A 116 -7.54 0.52 14.55
CA VAL A 116 -8.11 0.54 13.21
C VAL A 116 -9.64 0.47 13.34
N LYS A 117 -10.31 1.52 12.92
CA LYS A 117 -11.75 1.53 12.72
C LYS A 117 -12.02 0.87 11.38
N ILE A 118 -12.92 -0.08 11.36
CA ILE A 118 -13.35 -0.80 10.16
C ILE A 118 -14.84 -0.62 9.98
N TYR A 119 -15.26 -0.54 8.75
CA TYR A 119 -16.67 -0.46 8.41
C TYR A 119 -16.96 -1.26 7.14
N GLY A 120 -18.21 -1.72 7.01
CA GLY A 120 -18.64 -2.39 5.80
C GLY A 120 -20.13 -2.66 5.76
N ARG A 121 -20.63 -2.81 4.55
CA ARG A 121 -21.96 -3.38 4.24
C ARG A 121 -21.84 -4.23 2.99
N THR A 122 -22.60 -5.30 2.95
CA THR A 122 -22.56 -6.28 1.85
C THR A 122 -23.32 -5.82 0.61
N ASP A 123 -24.35 -5.01 0.79
CA ASP A 123 -25.21 -4.48 -0.27
C ASP A 123 -25.90 -3.18 0.16
N GLN A 124 -26.65 -2.56 -0.75
CA GLN A 124 -27.31 -1.29 -0.50
C GLN A 124 -28.39 -1.31 0.60
N ASN A 125 -28.97 -2.49 0.88
CA ASN A 125 -30.04 -2.65 1.88
C ASN A 125 -29.49 -3.10 3.24
N ALA A 126 -28.24 -3.57 3.29
CA ALA A 126 -27.59 -3.98 4.52
C ALA A 126 -27.15 -2.76 5.35
N PRO A 127 -27.29 -2.80 6.69
CA PRO A 127 -26.78 -1.76 7.56
C PRO A 127 -25.25 -1.71 7.49
N VAL A 128 -24.68 -0.52 7.61
CA VAL A 128 -23.23 -0.37 7.76
C VAL A 128 -22.84 -0.87 9.14
N GLN A 129 -22.05 -1.92 9.17
CA GLN A 129 -21.44 -2.42 10.40
C GLN A 129 -20.14 -1.66 10.64
N GLN A 130 -19.82 -1.41 11.91
CA GLN A 130 -18.59 -0.73 12.31
C GLN A 130 -18.00 -1.45 13.51
N GLU A 131 -16.70 -1.69 13.43
CA GLU A 131 -15.93 -2.33 14.49
C GLU A 131 -14.62 -1.58 14.71
N ARG A 132 -13.93 -1.92 15.77
CA ARG A 132 -12.65 -1.35 16.13
C ARG A 132 -11.71 -2.46 16.58
N VAL A 133 -10.60 -2.61 15.89
CA VAL A 133 -9.57 -3.58 16.25
C VAL A 133 -8.28 -2.86 16.64
N ARG A 134 -7.48 -3.51 17.48
CA ARG A 134 -6.17 -2.97 17.83
C ARG A 134 -5.23 -3.13 16.64
N LEU A 135 -4.45 -2.10 16.34
CA LEU A 135 -3.40 -2.17 15.33
C LEU A 135 -2.24 -3.01 15.87
N GLU A 136 -1.94 -4.11 15.19
CA GLU A 136 -0.84 -5.01 15.54
C GLU A 136 0.33 -4.86 14.56
N GLU A 137 1.55 -5.14 15.00
CA GLU A 137 2.78 -4.92 14.24
C GLU A 137 2.81 -5.63 12.88
N ASN A 138 2.29 -6.86 12.83
CA ASN A 138 2.25 -7.67 11.60
C ASN A 138 0.90 -7.64 10.88
N MET A 139 0.09 -6.61 11.15
CA MET A 139 -1.22 -6.45 10.51
C MET A 139 -1.08 -5.87 9.11
N VAL A 140 -1.87 -6.40 8.20
CA VAL A 140 -2.00 -5.92 6.82
C VAL A 140 -3.47 -5.88 6.41
N THR A 141 -3.84 -5.03 5.44
CA THR A 141 -5.17 -5.06 4.83
C THR A 141 -5.16 -4.55 3.40
N GLY A 142 -6.00 -5.11 2.55
CA GLY A 142 -6.18 -4.67 1.16
C GLY A 142 -4.84 -4.50 0.43
N GLN A 143 -4.64 -3.33 -0.16
CA GLN A 143 -3.41 -2.99 -0.88
C GLN A 143 -2.16 -2.88 0.02
N GLY A 144 -2.33 -2.80 1.32
CA GLY A 144 -1.22 -2.82 2.28
C GLY A 144 -0.45 -4.13 2.28
N LEU A 145 -1.11 -5.27 1.97
CA LEU A 145 -0.41 -6.54 1.75
C LEU A 145 0.59 -6.42 0.58
N HIS A 146 0.22 -5.77 -0.51
CA HIS A 146 1.13 -5.54 -1.63
C HIS A 146 2.36 -4.72 -1.21
N MET A 147 2.19 -3.66 -0.43
CA MET A 147 3.29 -2.87 0.10
C MET A 147 4.18 -3.71 1.03
N TYR A 148 3.58 -4.51 1.90
CA TYR A 148 4.32 -5.41 2.78
C TYR A 148 5.19 -6.41 2.00
N LEU A 149 4.65 -7.03 0.95
CA LEU A 149 5.39 -7.98 0.11
C LEU A 149 6.55 -7.32 -0.63
N ARG A 150 6.37 -6.11 -1.13
CA ARG A 150 7.43 -5.33 -1.80
C ARG A 150 8.56 -4.97 -0.85
N ASP A 151 8.24 -4.48 0.33
CA ASP A 151 9.23 -4.03 1.31
C ASP A 151 10.04 -5.20 1.90
N HIS A 152 9.40 -6.37 2.04
CA HIS A 152 10.03 -7.57 2.59
C HIS A 152 10.47 -8.59 1.51
N MET A 153 10.42 -8.22 0.23
CA MET A 153 10.68 -9.12 -0.89
C MET A 153 12.01 -9.87 -0.77
N ASP A 154 13.09 -9.16 -0.42
CA ASP A 154 14.42 -9.76 -0.30
C ASP A 154 14.51 -10.80 0.82
N GLN A 155 13.80 -10.56 1.93
CA GLN A 155 13.74 -11.50 3.05
C GLN A 155 12.87 -12.71 2.71
N LEU A 156 11.68 -12.46 2.15
CA LEU A 156 10.74 -13.51 1.75
C LEU A 156 11.26 -14.39 0.61
N SER A 157 12.21 -13.88 -0.18
CA SER A 157 12.83 -14.62 -1.30
C SER A 157 13.99 -15.52 -0.89
N LYS A 158 14.57 -15.33 0.29
CA LYS A 158 15.83 -15.98 0.69
C LYS A 158 15.69 -17.38 1.28
N GLY A 159 14.48 -17.82 1.64
CA GLY A 159 14.38 -19.08 2.33
C GLY A 159 12.97 -19.68 2.36
N ASP A 160 12.91 -20.87 2.96
CA ASP A 160 11.65 -21.60 3.23
C ASP A 160 10.91 -21.03 4.46
N GLU A 161 11.31 -19.85 4.94
CA GLU A 161 10.66 -19.23 6.09
C GLU A 161 9.21 -18.87 5.77
N ILE A 162 8.33 -19.44 6.57
CA ILE A 162 6.91 -19.09 6.57
C ILE A 162 6.78 -17.82 7.40
N ARG A 163 6.38 -16.71 6.77
CA ARG A 163 6.06 -15.50 7.49
C ARG A 163 4.56 -15.38 7.70
N GLN A 164 4.16 -15.15 8.92
CA GLN A 164 2.75 -14.94 9.27
C GLN A 164 2.43 -13.45 9.31
N VAL A 165 1.26 -13.09 8.77
CA VAL A 165 0.66 -11.76 8.85
C VAL A 165 -0.78 -11.88 9.32
N ARG A 166 -1.28 -10.86 9.99
CA ARG A 166 -2.68 -10.72 10.39
C ARG A 166 -3.41 -9.91 9.33
N PHE A 167 -4.18 -10.59 8.49
CA PHE A 167 -4.93 -9.94 7.42
C PHE A 167 -6.29 -9.47 7.93
N LEU A 168 -6.47 -8.15 8.02
CA LEU A 168 -7.70 -7.51 8.46
C LEU A 168 -8.74 -7.49 7.34
N VAL A 169 -9.91 -8.07 7.60
CA VAL A 169 -11.04 -8.16 6.67
C VAL A 169 -12.22 -7.35 7.23
N PRO A 170 -12.46 -6.11 6.74
CA PRO A 170 -13.48 -5.22 7.32
C PRO A 170 -14.89 -5.79 7.31
N LEU A 171 -15.30 -6.49 6.26
CA LEU A 171 -16.63 -7.10 6.19
C LEU A 171 -16.85 -8.23 7.20
N GLU A 172 -15.76 -8.84 7.69
CA GLU A 172 -15.79 -9.88 8.72
C GLU A 172 -15.63 -9.31 10.14
N GLY A 173 -15.35 -8.02 10.25
CA GLY A 173 -15.15 -7.35 11.54
C GLY A 173 -13.90 -7.75 12.30
N ARG A 174 -12.96 -8.49 11.69
CA ARG A 174 -11.79 -9.07 12.35
C ARG A 174 -10.64 -9.35 11.38
N ASP A 175 -9.53 -9.78 11.94
CA ASP A 175 -8.39 -10.27 11.19
C ASP A 175 -8.29 -11.81 11.23
N PHE A 176 -7.54 -12.33 10.26
CA PHE A 176 -7.19 -13.74 10.12
C PHE A 176 -5.69 -13.87 9.96
N VAL A 177 -5.11 -14.93 10.52
CA VAL A 177 -3.68 -15.22 10.32
C VAL A 177 -3.50 -15.90 8.98
N PHE A 178 -2.66 -15.28 8.14
CA PHE A 178 -2.21 -15.82 6.87
C PHE A 178 -0.71 -16.07 6.93
N ARG A 179 -0.26 -17.05 6.16
CA ARG A 179 1.15 -17.35 5.97
C ARG A 179 1.55 -17.05 4.54
N ILE A 180 2.71 -16.45 4.42
CA ILE A 180 3.35 -16.13 3.14
C ILE A 180 4.46 -17.15 2.92
N ARG A 181 4.45 -17.76 1.74
CA ARG A 181 5.49 -18.69 1.28
C ARG A 181 6.00 -18.24 -0.07
N ARG A 182 7.29 -18.40 -0.29
CA ARG A 182 7.85 -18.27 -1.63
C ARG A 182 7.23 -19.29 -2.57
N LEU A 183 6.96 -18.86 -3.79
CA LEU A 183 6.56 -19.70 -4.91
C LEU A 183 7.79 -19.94 -5.79
N ASP A 184 8.13 -21.20 -6.02
CA ASP A 184 9.21 -21.53 -6.93
C ASP A 184 8.79 -21.27 -8.38
N THR A 185 9.57 -20.44 -9.07
CA THR A 185 9.36 -20.10 -10.48
C THR A 185 10.66 -20.33 -11.26
N PRO A 186 11.15 -21.58 -11.36
CA PRO A 186 12.46 -21.87 -11.94
C PRO A 186 12.57 -21.49 -13.42
N SER A 187 11.45 -21.47 -14.15
CA SER A 187 11.39 -21.04 -15.55
C SER A 187 11.42 -19.51 -15.76
N GLU A 188 11.26 -18.73 -14.70
CA GLU A 188 11.15 -17.28 -14.75
C GLU A 188 12.12 -16.62 -13.75
N PRO A 189 13.43 -16.59 -14.01
CA PRO A 189 14.44 -16.12 -13.05
C PRO A 189 14.31 -14.63 -12.68
N GLN A 190 13.71 -13.83 -13.56
CA GLN A 190 13.45 -12.41 -13.32
C GLN A 190 12.20 -12.17 -12.45
N THR A 191 11.47 -13.24 -12.13
CA THR A 191 10.22 -13.16 -11.38
C THR A 191 10.40 -13.72 -9.98
N VAL A 192 9.72 -13.14 -9.01
CA VAL A 192 9.55 -13.70 -7.67
C VAL A 192 8.07 -13.84 -7.37
N GLY A 193 7.67 -15.00 -6.91
CA GLY A 193 6.30 -15.32 -6.57
C GLY A 193 6.10 -15.60 -5.09
N PHE A 194 4.89 -15.32 -4.60
CA PHE A 194 4.45 -15.65 -3.24
C PHE A 194 3.08 -16.28 -3.25
N ASN A 195 2.92 -17.31 -2.44
CA ASN A 195 1.64 -17.87 -2.04
C ASN A 195 1.24 -17.31 -0.68
N ILE A 196 0.02 -16.79 -0.59
CA ILE A 196 -0.58 -16.32 0.65
C ILE A 196 -1.80 -17.19 0.93
N GLU A 197 -1.81 -17.90 2.03
CA GLU A 197 -2.87 -18.82 2.41
C GLU A 197 -3.20 -18.72 3.89
N ALA A 198 -4.44 -19.05 4.27
CA ALA A 198 -4.82 -19.06 5.67
C ALA A 198 -3.92 -20.01 6.47
N ASP A 199 -3.50 -19.59 7.67
CA ASP A 199 -2.65 -20.42 8.53
C ASP A 199 -3.41 -21.62 9.08
N SER A 200 -4.68 -21.43 9.44
CA SER A 200 -5.57 -22.51 9.87
C SER A 200 -5.84 -23.51 8.75
N TRP A 201 -5.63 -24.80 9.02
CA TRP A 201 -5.88 -25.86 8.05
C TRP A 201 -7.38 -25.96 7.64
N LEU A 202 -8.29 -25.67 8.58
CA LEU A 202 -9.73 -25.63 8.29
C LEU A 202 -10.09 -24.50 7.35
N LEU A 203 -9.52 -23.32 7.58
CA LEU A 203 -9.76 -22.17 6.70
C LEU A 203 -9.15 -22.39 5.31
N ARG A 204 -8.04 -23.11 5.18
CA ARG A 204 -7.47 -23.44 3.87
C ARG A 204 -8.35 -24.33 2.99
N LEU A 205 -9.30 -25.04 3.56
CA LEU A 205 -10.24 -25.84 2.79
C LEU A 205 -11.29 -25.00 2.06
N VAL A 206 -11.57 -23.79 2.59
CA VAL A 206 -12.65 -22.93 2.10
C VAL A 206 -12.16 -21.57 1.62
N ALA A 207 -11.04 -21.08 2.12
CA ALA A 207 -10.45 -19.82 1.71
C ALA A 207 -9.56 -20.03 0.46
N PRO A 208 -9.76 -19.24 -0.60
CA PRO A 208 -8.92 -19.31 -1.78
C PRO A 208 -7.47 -18.92 -1.45
N LYS A 209 -6.53 -19.60 -2.10
CA LYS A 209 -5.12 -19.21 -2.07
C LYS A 209 -4.95 -17.96 -2.92
N LEU A 210 -4.11 -17.04 -2.44
CA LEU A 210 -3.67 -15.90 -3.23
C LEU A 210 -2.27 -16.20 -3.77
N GLU A 211 -2.07 -16.02 -5.04
CA GLU A 211 -0.76 -16.10 -5.69
C GLU A 211 -0.44 -14.76 -6.33
N VAL A 212 0.75 -14.24 -6.05
CA VAL A 212 1.23 -12.99 -6.62
C VAL A 212 2.61 -13.18 -7.20
N ARG A 213 2.89 -12.50 -8.32
CA ARG A 213 4.19 -12.52 -8.98
C ARG A 213 4.65 -11.10 -9.23
N TYR A 214 5.91 -10.87 -8.96
CA TYR A 214 6.57 -9.58 -9.09
C TYR A 214 7.77 -9.68 -10.03
N ASP A 215 8.04 -8.63 -10.76
CA ASP A 215 9.37 -8.40 -11.33
C ASP A 215 10.38 -8.19 -10.22
N ARG A 216 11.48 -8.91 -10.25
CA ARG A 216 12.48 -8.94 -9.18
C ARG A 216 13.23 -7.62 -9.06
N GLU A 217 13.53 -6.97 -10.17
CA GLU A 217 14.32 -5.75 -10.22
C GLU A 217 13.49 -4.52 -9.88
N THR A 218 12.38 -4.36 -10.59
CA THR A 218 11.49 -3.19 -10.44
C THR A 218 10.51 -3.31 -9.28
N ARG A 219 10.32 -4.52 -8.73
CA ARG A 219 9.31 -4.88 -7.73
C ARG A 219 7.87 -4.55 -8.17
N ARG A 220 7.64 -4.46 -9.48
CA ARG A 220 6.31 -4.27 -10.04
C ARG A 220 5.51 -5.56 -9.98
N LEU A 221 4.23 -5.45 -9.62
CA LEU A 221 3.30 -6.57 -9.61
C LEU A 221 3.01 -6.98 -11.05
N LEU A 222 3.35 -8.19 -11.43
CA LEU A 222 3.12 -8.74 -12.78
C LEU A 222 1.78 -9.46 -12.87
N SER A 223 1.43 -10.24 -11.84
CA SER A 223 0.17 -10.95 -11.81
C SER A 223 -0.34 -11.20 -10.40
N TYR A 224 -1.63 -11.34 -10.29
CA TYR A 224 -2.38 -11.76 -9.11
C TYR A 224 -3.32 -12.88 -9.50
N ARG A 225 -3.45 -13.90 -8.66
CA ARG A 225 -4.44 -14.96 -8.80
C ARG A 225 -5.08 -15.26 -7.45
N GLY A 226 -6.40 -15.24 -7.41
CA GLY A 226 -7.15 -15.51 -6.19
C GLY A 226 -8.50 -14.81 -6.17
N ALA A 227 -9.09 -14.70 -4.97
CA ALA A 227 -10.37 -14.04 -4.79
C ALA A 227 -10.32 -12.56 -5.18
N SER A 228 -11.27 -12.14 -5.98
CA SER A 228 -11.44 -10.74 -6.41
C SER A 228 -12.06 -9.87 -5.31
N ASN A 229 -11.73 -8.58 -5.31
CA ASN A 229 -12.47 -7.57 -4.55
C ASN A 229 -13.91 -7.39 -5.08
N LEU A 230 -14.12 -7.67 -6.37
CA LEU A 230 -15.43 -7.59 -7.00
C LEU A 230 -16.15 -8.93 -6.91
N LEU A 231 -17.42 -8.87 -6.59
CA LEU A 231 -18.32 -10.03 -6.69
C LEU A 231 -18.68 -10.31 -8.15
N ASN A 232 -19.05 -11.55 -8.47
CA ASN A 232 -19.62 -11.89 -9.77
C ASN A 232 -21.07 -11.35 -9.92
N ALA A 233 -21.71 -11.61 -11.05
CA ALA A 233 -23.08 -11.15 -11.32
C ALA A 233 -24.12 -11.69 -10.30
N ASP A 234 -23.86 -12.88 -9.76
CA ASP A 234 -24.72 -13.54 -8.76
C ASP A 234 -24.37 -13.13 -7.31
N GLN A 235 -23.53 -12.11 -7.14
CA GLN A 235 -23.02 -11.59 -5.87
C GLN A 235 -22.17 -12.63 -5.08
N GLY A 236 -21.66 -13.62 -5.77
CA GLY A 236 -20.73 -14.61 -5.22
C GLY A 236 -19.27 -14.14 -5.31
N VAL A 237 -18.42 -14.70 -4.44
CA VAL A 237 -16.98 -14.53 -4.54
C VAL A 237 -16.49 -15.16 -5.86
N GLN A 238 -15.68 -14.43 -6.62
CA GLN A 238 -15.07 -14.96 -7.84
C GLN A 238 -13.56 -15.02 -7.71
N ASN A 239 -12.97 -16.08 -8.25
CA ASN A 239 -11.54 -16.17 -8.45
C ASN A 239 -11.17 -15.60 -9.81
N VAL A 240 -10.09 -14.82 -9.84
CA VAL A 240 -9.59 -14.22 -11.07
C VAL A 240 -8.08 -14.40 -11.18
N THR A 241 -7.61 -14.33 -12.42
CA THR A 241 -6.19 -14.07 -12.71
C THR A 241 -6.09 -12.69 -13.32
N ILE A 242 -5.33 -11.79 -12.67
CA ILE A 242 -5.10 -10.43 -13.14
C ILE A 242 -3.68 -10.34 -13.67
N THR A 243 -3.51 -9.82 -14.87
CA THR A 243 -2.21 -9.50 -15.45
C THR A 243 -2.06 -7.98 -15.52
N TYR A 244 -0.95 -7.48 -14.98
CA TYR A 244 -0.68 -6.04 -14.91
C TYR A 244 0.25 -5.59 -16.02
N ARG A 245 0.02 -4.38 -16.53
CA ARG A 245 0.82 -3.72 -17.57
C ARG A 245 1.16 -2.30 -17.10
N TYR A 246 2.42 -1.97 -17.21
CA TYR A 246 2.95 -0.66 -16.90
C TYR A 246 3.30 0.06 -18.21
N PRO A 247 3.01 1.34 -18.35
CA PRO A 247 3.49 2.13 -19.47
C PRO A 247 5.02 2.07 -19.53
N SER A 248 5.55 2.04 -20.76
CA SER A 248 6.99 2.13 -21.04
C SER A 248 7.52 3.55 -20.81
#